data_a69a6a0324f8f0f0f747b3e315395e03
#
_entry.id   a69a6a0324f8f0f0f747b3e315395e03
#
_cell.length_a   1.000
_cell.length_b   1.000
_cell.length_c   1.000
_cell.angle_alpha   90.00
_cell.angle_beta   90.00
_cell.angle_gamma   90.00
#
_symmetry.space_group_name_H-M   'P 1'
#
loop_
_entity.id
_entity.type
_entity.pdbx_description
1 polymer ?
#
loop_
_entity_poly.entity_id
_entity_poly.type
_entity_poly.pdbx_seq_one_letter_code
_entity_poly.pdbx_strand_id
1 'polypeptide(L)'
;MVIDIHNHIVAGEQLQTFQAGLINSAGFHKPRGVVVTEKHIQEAKWHGHRHSEVLGEVGTDFAFISPRPYTMMHSAKPEKIVHWYCQAVNDALALQVKMEPNKFRAIGGLPQNAGVPVTNTFEEIDRCINDLGFVGVMINPDPGEGDGMTPAMGNEYWYPLYEKMVKMDIPGLVHGASCKNPRESFHGHFITEESIAILSLVDSNVFKDFPKLKLIISHGGGSVPYQVGRWRSQLRGPNDTENFDQRLKQLYFDTALYNIESLKLLFRICGPERCLFGTERPGAGSKTDPRTGKWYDDVKPNIEKIPWLTADDKAKIFDQNARQVFSRFKQ
;
A
#
# COMPACT_ATOMS: atom_id res chain seq x y z
N MET A 1 -15.37 -12.92 8.42
CA MET A 1 -14.70 -11.65 8.82
C MET A 1 -14.35 -10.86 7.57
N VAL A 2 -14.27 -9.54 7.68
CA VAL A 2 -13.85 -8.66 6.58
C VAL A 2 -12.64 -7.87 7.05
N ILE A 3 -11.48 -8.13 6.40
CA ILE A 3 -10.20 -7.49 6.68
C ILE A 3 -9.87 -6.60 5.50
N ASP A 4 -9.83 -5.30 5.72
CA ASP A 4 -9.46 -4.30 4.73
C ASP A 4 -7.96 -3.97 4.88
N ILE A 5 -7.15 -4.41 3.92
CA ILE A 5 -5.69 -4.31 4.03
C ILE A 5 -5.13 -2.97 3.49
N HIS A 6 -5.97 -2.11 2.92
CA HIS A 6 -5.53 -0.87 2.32
C HIS A 6 -6.33 0.31 2.86
N ASN A 7 -5.81 0.91 3.93
CA ASN A 7 -6.36 2.10 4.56
C ASN A 7 -5.24 3.07 4.94
N HIS A 8 -5.58 4.34 5.12
CA HIS A 8 -4.62 5.37 5.48
C HIS A 8 -4.97 6.06 6.80
N ILE A 9 -3.95 6.49 7.55
CA ILE A 9 -4.14 7.22 8.81
C ILE A 9 -4.85 8.56 8.59
N VAL A 10 -5.71 8.92 9.54
CA VAL A 10 -6.38 10.21 9.62
C VAL A 10 -5.80 11.01 10.79
N ALA A 11 -4.65 11.66 10.59
CA ALA A 11 -4.03 12.54 11.58
C ALA A 11 -3.37 13.74 10.88
N GLY A 12 -4.14 14.33 9.92
CA GLY A 12 -3.62 15.18 8.87
C GLY A 12 -2.92 16.45 9.35
N GLU A 13 -3.56 17.28 10.19
CA GLU A 13 -3.08 18.63 10.50
C GLU A 13 -1.74 18.63 11.25
N GLN A 14 -1.60 17.75 12.24
CA GLN A 14 -0.40 17.67 13.07
C GLN A 14 0.79 17.14 12.26
N LEU A 15 0.58 16.10 11.46
CA LEU A 15 1.61 15.55 10.60
C LEU A 15 2.00 16.51 9.48
N GLN A 16 1.05 17.24 8.90
CA GLN A 16 1.32 18.28 7.89
C GLN A 16 2.11 19.45 8.48
N THR A 17 1.77 19.89 9.69
CA THR A 17 2.51 20.95 10.39
C THR A 17 3.95 20.49 10.66
N PHE A 18 4.14 19.26 11.11
CA PHE A 18 5.48 18.71 11.33
C PHE A 18 6.27 18.59 10.01
N GLN A 19 5.64 18.12 8.94
CA GLN A 19 6.23 18.06 7.61
C GLN A 19 6.72 19.41 7.13
N ALA A 20 5.88 20.44 7.22
CA ALA A 20 6.24 21.81 6.87
C ALA A 20 7.43 22.32 7.70
N GLY A 21 7.46 22.03 9.00
CA GLY A 21 8.57 22.36 9.89
C GLY A 21 9.87 21.68 9.49
N LEU A 22 9.81 20.40 9.10
CA LEU A 22 10.98 19.65 8.61
C LEU A 22 11.54 20.23 7.31
N ILE A 23 10.68 20.55 6.34
CA ILE A 23 11.06 21.18 5.08
C ILE A 23 11.71 22.53 5.32
N ASN A 24 11.09 23.39 6.14
CA ASN A 24 11.60 24.71 6.47
C ASN A 24 12.93 24.66 7.25
N SER A 25 13.12 23.65 8.09
CA SER A 25 14.38 23.50 8.84
C SER A 25 15.55 23.07 7.95
N ALA A 26 15.27 22.56 6.74
CA ALA A 26 16.26 21.99 5.83
C ALA A 26 17.20 20.99 6.54
N GLY A 27 16.72 20.34 7.59
CA GLY A 27 17.47 19.37 8.40
C GLY A 27 18.49 19.99 9.36
N PHE A 28 18.52 21.31 9.55
CA PHE A 28 19.38 21.94 10.57
C PHE A 28 19.08 21.44 11.97
N HIS A 29 17.80 21.30 12.30
CA HIS A 29 17.34 20.72 13.56
C HIS A 29 16.02 19.98 13.33
N LYS A 30 15.77 18.97 14.14
CA LYS A 30 14.45 18.36 14.21
C LYS A 30 13.52 19.37 14.88
N PRO A 31 12.48 19.86 14.21
CA PRO A 31 11.50 20.75 14.86
C PRO A 31 10.96 20.08 16.12
N ARG A 32 10.73 20.85 17.18
CA ARG A 32 10.03 20.33 18.36
C ARG A 32 8.67 19.88 17.88
N GLY A 33 8.51 18.54 17.81
CA GLY A 33 7.44 17.93 17.04
C GLY A 33 6.07 18.28 17.58
N VAL A 34 5.15 18.41 16.67
CA VAL A 34 3.75 18.23 17.02
C VAL A 34 3.59 16.76 17.33
N VAL A 35 3.58 16.40 18.59
CA VAL A 35 3.31 15.03 19.00
C VAL A 35 1.84 14.76 18.72
N VAL A 36 1.56 13.77 17.88
CA VAL A 36 0.18 13.28 17.70
C VAL A 36 -0.25 12.65 19.03
N THR A 37 -1.33 13.15 19.59
CA THR A 37 -1.87 12.68 20.88
C THR A 37 -3.15 11.87 20.65
N GLU A 38 -3.60 11.14 21.67
CA GLU A 38 -4.87 10.43 21.64
C GLU A 38 -6.04 11.36 21.28
N LYS A 39 -6.05 12.58 21.80
CA LYS A 39 -7.05 13.60 21.46
C LYS A 39 -7.05 13.90 19.96
N HIS A 40 -5.89 14.05 19.33
CA HIS A 40 -5.80 14.30 17.91
C HIS A 40 -6.34 13.14 17.08
N ILE A 41 -6.09 11.89 17.48
CA ILE A 41 -6.66 10.71 16.83
C ILE A 41 -8.19 10.65 17.02
N GLN A 42 -8.69 10.95 18.23
CA GLN A 42 -10.13 10.95 18.52
C GLN A 42 -10.89 12.01 17.74
N GLU A 43 -10.30 13.19 17.57
CA GLU A 43 -10.90 14.34 16.88
C GLU A 43 -10.70 14.27 15.35
N ALA A 44 -9.78 13.44 14.87
CA ALA A 44 -9.48 13.30 13.44
C ALA A 44 -10.70 12.76 12.67
N LYS A 45 -11.13 13.53 11.67
CA LYS A 45 -12.27 13.17 10.82
C LYS A 45 -11.89 13.32 9.35
N TRP A 46 -12.51 12.49 8.52
CA TRP A 46 -12.48 12.61 7.07
C TRP A 46 -13.93 12.78 6.57
N HIS A 47 -14.19 13.87 5.89
CA HIS A 47 -15.55 14.26 5.48
C HIS A 47 -16.60 14.21 6.63
N GLY A 48 -16.18 14.60 7.84
CA GLY A 48 -17.06 14.65 9.00
C GLY A 48 -17.19 13.35 9.80
N HIS A 49 -16.61 12.25 9.35
CA HIS A 49 -16.70 10.92 9.97
C HIS A 49 -15.37 10.47 10.57
N ARG A 50 -15.42 9.79 11.71
CA ARG A 50 -14.26 9.08 12.26
C ARG A 50 -14.04 7.80 11.48
N HIS A 51 -12.77 7.41 11.29
CA HIS A 51 -12.40 6.21 10.54
C HIS A 51 -13.08 4.94 11.09
N SER A 52 -13.04 4.74 12.40
CA SER A 52 -13.65 3.57 13.06
C SER A 52 -15.17 3.51 12.94
N GLU A 53 -15.85 4.66 12.83
CA GLU A 53 -17.31 4.74 12.62
C GLU A 53 -17.64 4.23 11.21
N VAL A 54 -16.94 4.73 10.20
CA VAL A 54 -17.18 4.33 8.80
C VAL A 54 -16.92 2.85 8.56
N LEU A 55 -15.89 2.27 9.21
CA LEU A 55 -15.63 0.83 9.12
C LEU A 55 -16.85 0.01 9.55
N GLY A 56 -17.53 0.43 10.63
CA GLY A 56 -18.76 -0.21 11.08
C GLY A 56 -19.90 -0.09 10.07
N GLU A 57 -20.06 1.09 9.45
CA GLU A 57 -21.11 1.34 8.45
C GLU A 57 -20.96 0.46 7.21
N VAL A 58 -19.74 0.22 6.75
CA VAL A 58 -19.46 -0.58 5.54
C VAL A 58 -19.21 -2.07 5.83
N GLY A 59 -19.31 -2.47 7.10
CA GLY A 59 -19.19 -3.88 7.51
C GLY A 59 -17.77 -4.42 7.40
N THR A 60 -16.78 -3.61 7.74
CA THR A 60 -15.37 -3.98 7.87
C THR A 60 -15.05 -4.26 9.34
N ASP A 61 -14.50 -5.44 9.63
CA ASP A 61 -14.13 -5.85 10.99
C ASP A 61 -12.77 -5.31 11.41
N PHE A 62 -11.76 -5.39 10.51
CA PHE A 62 -10.41 -4.88 10.71
C PHE A 62 -9.94 -4.06 9.51
N ALA A 63 -9.25 -2.96 9.79
CA ALA A 63 -8.53 -2.17 8.79
C ALA A 63 -7.03 -2.16 9.10
N PHE A 64 -6.21 -2.40 8.08
CA PHE A 64 -4.76 -2.23 8.17
C PHE A 64 -4.42 -0.84 7.67
N ILE A 65 -4.04 0.03 8.59
CA ILE A 65 -3.75 1.43 8.33
C ILE A 65 -2.27 1.65 7.99
N SER A 66 -2.02 2.47 6.99
CA SER A 66 -0.68 2.85 6.52
C SER A 66 -0.51 4.38 6.50
N PRO A 67 0.69 4.90 6.29
CA PRO A 67 0.86 6.32 6.00
C PRO A 67 0.06 6.74 4.78
N ARG A 68 -0.19 8.05 4.63
CA ARG A 68 -0.65 8.62 3.35
C ARG A 68 0.54 8.73 2.40
N PRO A 69 0.59 7.99 1.28
CA PRO A 69 1.79 7.85 0.47
C PRO A 69 2.33 9.19 -0.04
N TYR A 70 1.44 10.07 -0.53
CA TYR A 70 1.83 11.36 -1.09
C TYR A 70 2.44 12.35 -0.07
N THR A 71 2.34 12.06 1.23
CA THR A 71 2.93 12.91 2.28
C THR A 71 4.32 12.48 2.70
N MET A 72 4.81 11.31 2.25
CA MET A 72 6.03 10.70 2.77
C MET A 72 7.33 11.42 2.38
N MET A 73 7.29 12.34 1.42
CA MET A 73 8.41 13.20 1.00
C MET A 73 9.66 12.43 0.53
N HIS A 74 9.52 11.28 -0.11
CA HIS A 74 10.66 10.41 -0.45
C HIS A 74 11.75 11.09 -1.28
N SER A 75 11.41 12.08 -2.09
CA SER A 75 12.38 12.87 -2.88
C SER A 75 12.97 14.08 -2.12
N ALA A 76 12.53 14.35 -0.89
CA ALA A 76 13.02 15.50 -0.13
C ALA A 76 14.46 15.30 0.38
N LYS A 77 15.18 16.40 0.51
CA LYS A 77 16.55 16.45 1.01
C LYS A 77 16.67 17.47 2.16
N PRO A 78 17.56 17.24 3.11
CA PRO A 78 18.42 16.07 3.26
C PRO A 78 17.63 14.84 3.75
N GLU A 79 18.15 13.64 3.50
CA GLU A 79 17.53 12.33 3.84
C GLU A 79 16.98 12.27 5.27
N LYS A 80 17.68 12.83 6.24
CA LYS A 80 17.27 12.77 7.66
C LYS A 80 15.87 13.35 7.93
N ILE A 81 15.38 14.31 7.12
CA ILE A 81 14.01 14.83 7.31
C ILE A 81 12.95 13.80 6.90
N VAL A 82 13.26 12.98 5.91
CA VAL A 82 12.39 11.86 5.50
C VAL A 82 12.32 10.81 6.61
N HIS A 83 13.45 10.46 7.22
CA HIS A 83 13.49 9.56 8.37
C HIS A 83 12.68 10.11 9.55
N TRP A 84 12.90 11.37 9.94
CA TRP A 84 12.17 11.97 11.07
C TRP A 84 10.66 12.03 10.83
N TYR A 85 10.24 12.32 9.60
CA TYR A 85 8.83 12.33 9.26
C TYR A 85 8.23 10.93 9.28
N CYS A 86 8.91 9.97 8.67
CA CYS A 86 8.49 8.58 8.63
C CYS A 86 8.28 8.02 10.05
N GLN A 87 9.25 8.26 10.96
CA GLN A 87 9.12 7.86 12.36
C GLN A 87 7.89 8.47 13.03
N ALA A 88 7.65 9.78 12.82
CA ALA A 88 6.49 10.45 13.41
C ALA A 88 5.15 9.90 12.89
N VAL A 89 5.08 9.54 11.62
CA VAL A 89 3.88 8.90 11.04
C VAL A 89 3.69 7.49 11.61
N ASN A 90 4.75 6.70 11.71
CA ASN A 90 4.67 5.35 12.28
C ASN A 90 4.31 5.38 13.78
N ASP A 91 4.79 6.37 14.54
CA ASP A 91 4.37 6.57 15.93
C ASP A 91 2.87 6.90 16.03
N ALA A 92 2.34 7.72 15.12
CA ALA A 92 0.92 8.02 15.06
C ALA A 92 0.07 6.79 14.69
N LEU A 93 0.54 5.96 13.77
CA LEU A 93 -0.10 4.67 13.44
C LEU A 93 -0.13 3.74 14.66
N ALA A 94 0.99 3.61 15.38
CA ALA A 94 1.08 2.79 16.59
C ALA A 94 0.10 3.28 17.67
N LEU A 95 -0.03 4.59 17.82
CA LEU A 95 -0.98 5.20 18.76
C LEU A 95 -2.42 4.87 18.38
N GLN A 96 -2.80 4.98 17.10
CA GLN A 96 -4.15 4.64 16.66
C GLN A 96 -4.47 3.16 16.87
N VAL A 97 -3.53 2.26 16.57
CA VAL A 97 -3.69 0.81 16.83
C VAL A 97 -3.84 0.55 18.34
N LYS A 98 -3.04 1.21 19.17
CA LYS A 98 -3.12 1.08 20.64
C LYS A 98 -4.47 1.52 21.20
N MET A 99 -5.06 2.58 20.65
CA MET A 99 -6.37 3.10 21.07
C MET A 99 -7.54 2.20 20.68
N GLU A 100 -7.48 1.59 19.50
CA GLU A 100 -8.55 0.75 18.95
C GLU A 100 -8.00 -0.61 18.42
N PRO A 101 -7.40 -1.45 19.28
CA PRO A 101 -6.69 -2.67 18.87
C PRO A 101 -7.60 -3.74 18.27
N ASN A 102 -8.91 -3.63 18.48
CA ASN A 102 -9.91 -4.52 17.90
C ASN A 102 -10.43 -4.05 16.53
N LYS A 103 -9.89 -2.94 16.02
CA LYS A 103 -10.29 -2.36 14.73
C LYS A 103 -9.10 -2.21 13.78
N PHE A 104 -7.92 -1.91 14.31
CA PHE A 104 -6.78 -1.53 13.49
C PHE A 104 -5.56 -2.42 13.68
N ARG A 105 -4.80 -2.59 12.59
CA ARG A 105 -3.39 -2.99 12.56
C ARG A 105 -2.65 -2.00 11.69
N ALA A 106 -1.32 -1.96 11.78
CA ALA A 106 -0.55 -1.02 10.99
C ALA A 106 0.39 -1.70 10.00
N ILE A 107 0.51 -1.07 8.84
CA ILE A 107 1.52 -1.29 7.81
C ILE A 107 2.46 -0.09 7.88
N GLY A 108 3.74 -0.34 8.21
CA GLY A 108 4.71 0.73 8.46
C GLY A 108 5.15 1.45 7.20
N GLY A 109 5.27 2.76 7.27
CA GLY A 109 5.96 3.54 6.25
C GLY A 109 7.47 3.29 6.29
N LEU A 110 8.12 3.42 5.15
CA LEU A 110 9.57 3.29 5.03
C LEU A 110 10.20 4.64 4.67
N PRO A 111 11.34 5.02 5.29
CA PRO A 111 12.04 6.25 4.98
C PRO A 111 12.90 6.11 3.70
N GLN A 112 12.29 5.57 2.64
CA GLN A 112 12.92 5.50 1.32
C GLN A 112 13.28 6.91 0.86
N ASN A 113 14.42 7.07 0.22
CA ASN A 113 14.84 8.37 -0.27
C ASN A 113 15.54 8.27 -1.62
N ALA A 114 15.22 9.18 -2.53
CA ALA A 114 15.79 9.23 -3.87
C ALA A 114 17.32 9.24 -3.85
N GLY A 115 17.93 8.35 -4.62
CA GLY A 115 19.39 8.24 -4.75
C GLY A 115 20.10 7.65 -3.53
N VAL A 116 19.38 7.02 -2.60
CA VAL A 116 19.91 6.36 -1.41
C VAL A 116 19.63 4.86 -1.50
N PRO A 117 20.57 3.98 -1.10
CA PRO A 117 20.32 2.54 -1.06
C PRO A 117 19.13 2.18 -0.18
N VAL A 118 18.33 1.17 -0.57
CA VAL A 118 17.14 0.73 0.18
C VAL A 118 17.47 0.25 1.61
N THR A 119 18.72 -0.05 1.89
CA THR A 119 19.19 -0.44 3.24
C THR A 119 19.01 0.66 4.28
N ASN A 120 18.84 1.93 3.86
CA ASN A 120 18.52 3.04 4.76
C ASN A 120 17.20 2.85 5.50
N THR A 121 16.32 1.96 5.02
CA THR A 121 15.03 1.67 5.63
C THR A 121 15.09 0.64 6.76
N PHE A 122 16.22 -0.07 6.92
CA PHE A 122 16.30 -1.28 7.73
C PHE A 122 16.04 -1.06 9.22
N GLU A 123 16.57 0.02 9.78
CA GLU A 123 16.35 0.36 11.19
C GLU A 123 14.85 0.60 11.46
N GLU A 124 14.18 1.33 10.56
CA GLU A 124 12.76 1.61 10.71
C GLU A 124 11.89 0.37 10.47
N ILE A 125 12.30 -0.55 9.58
CA ILE A 125 11.63 -1.85 9.44
C ILE A 125 11.72 -2.62 10.74
N ASP A 126 12.92 -2.73 11.35
CA ASP A 126 13.09 -3.42 12.61
C ASP A 126 12.24 -2.82 13.71
N ARG A 127 12.20 -1.49 13.81
CA ARG A 127 11.37 -0.77 14.78
C ARG A 127 9.86 -1.03 14.55
N CYS A 128 9.38 -0.89 13.33
CA CYS A 128 7.97 -1.12 13.00
C CYS A 128 7.52 -2.53 13.37
N ILE A 129 8.33 -3.52 13.04
CA ILE A 129 7.94 -4.93 13.16
C ILE A 129 8.17 -5.47 14.57
N ASN A 130 9.32 -5.16 15.17
CA ASN A 130 9.71 -5.76 16.46
C ASN A 130 9.23 -4.93 17.65
N ASP A 131 9.27 -3.60 17.56
CA ASP A 131 8.94 -2.73 18.69
C ASP A 131 7.49 -2.24 18.64
N LEU A 132 6.97 -1.87 17.44
CA LEU A 132 5.63 -1.33 17.27
C LEU A 132 4.59 -2.41 16.92
N GLY A 133 5.01 -3.64 16.59
CA GLY A 133 4.12 -4.77 16.31
C GLY A 133 3.31 -4.66 15.01
N PHE A 134 3.85 -3.96 14.02
CA PHE A 134 3.21 -3.82 12.71
C PHE A 134 3.20 -5.12 11.92
N VAL A 135 2.24 -5.28 11.01
CA VAL A 135 2.00 -6.53 10.29
C VAL A 135 2.68 -6.60 8.92
N GLY A 136 3.18 -5.49 8.41
CA GLY A 136 3.86 -5.37 7.12
C GLY A 136 4.43 -3.98 6.90
N VAL A 137 4.92 -3.70 5.71
CA VAL A 137 5.50 -2.41 5.33
C VAL A 137 4.91 -1.90 4.01
N MET A 138 4.85 -0.57 3.85
CA MET A 138 4.44 0.08 2.60
C MET A 138 5.68 0.48 1.81
N ILE A 139 5.72 0.10 0.53
CA ILE A 139 6.85 0.34 -0.37
C ILE A 139 6.41 1.30 -1.46
N ASN A 140 7.10 2.44 -1.57
CA ASN A 140 7.00 3.28 -2.75
C ASN A 140 7.90 2.72 -3.86
N PRO A 141 7.36 2.35 -5.03
CA PRO A 141 8.16 1.82 -6.13
C PRO A 141 9.08 2.88 -6.78
N ASP A 142 8.76 4.17 -6.59
CA ASP A 142 9.55 5.30 -7.10
C ASP A 142 9.81 6.36 -6.02
N PRO A 143 10.83 6.19 -5.15
CA PRO A 143 11.28 7.23 -4.22
C PRO A 143 11.72 8.54 -4.89
N GLY A 144 12.00 8.53 -6.18
CA GLY A 144 12.33 9.72 -6.99
C GLY A 144 11.12 10.60 -7.31
N GLU A 145 9.90 10.09 -7.09
CA GLU A 145 8.65 10.80 -7.34
C GLU A 145 8.53 11.33 -8.78
N GLY A 146 8.87 10.50 -9.76
CA GLY A 146 8.78 10.81 -11.19
C GLY A 146 10.05 11.40 -11.80
N ASP A 147 11.20 11.35 -11.12
CA ASP A 147 12.48 11.83 -11.65
C ASP A 147 13.13 10.85 -12.66
N GLY A 148 12.61 9.62 -12.75
CA GLY A 148 13.08 8.59 -13.66
C GLY A 148 14.43 7.96 -13.26
N MET A 149 14.94 8.23 -12.06
CA MET A 149 16.27 7.77 -11.62
C MET A 149 16.19 6.53 -10.71
N THR A 150 15.04 6.24 -10.12
CA THR A 150 14.88 5.07 -9.28
C THR A 150 14.84 3.80 -10.14
N PRO A 151 15.69 2.79 -9.88
CA PRO A 151 15.58 1.51 -10.57
C PRO A 151 14.22 0.84 -10.34
N ALA A 152 13.61 0.30 -11.41
CA ALA A 152 12.36 -0.42 -11.30
C ALA A 152 12.47 -1.64 -10.37
N MET A 153 11.35 -2.08 -9.78
CA MET A 153 11.32 -3.08 -8.69
C MET A 153 11.89 -4.46 -9.07
N GLY A 154 12.03 -4.79 -10.35
CA GLY A 154 12.74 -5.99 -10.83
C GLY A 154 14.27 -5.91 -10.77
N ASN A 155 14.86 -4.76 -10.45
CA ASN A 155 16.30 -4.54 -10.41
C ASN A 155 16.91 -5.01 -9.08
N GLU A 156 18.17 -5.46 -9.11
CA GLU A 156 18.94 -5.91 -7.92
C GLU A 156 19.11 -4.83 -6.84
N TYR A 157 18.90 -3.57 -7.17
CA TYR A 157 18.81 -2.47 -6.19
C TYR A 157 17.86 -2.79 -5.04
N TRP A 158 16.77 -3.51 -5.31
CA TRP A 158 15.72 -3.85 -4.32
C TRP A 158 16.02 -5.15 -3.56
N TYR A 159 16.97 -5.95 -3.98
CA TYR A 159 17.27 -7.27 -3.40
C TYR A 159 17.54 -7.23 -1.88
N PRO A 160 18.30 -6.28 -1.33
CA PRO A 160 18.51 -6.22 0.12
C PRO A 160 17.21 -6.03 0.90
N LEU A 161 16.23 -5.27 0.35
CA LEU A 161 14.92 -5.11 0.96
C LEU A 161 14.11 -6.42 0.90
N TYR A 162 14.13 -7.10 -0.24
CA TYR A 162 13.42 -8.37 -0.41
C TYR A 162 13.96 -9.45 0.51
N GLU A 163 15.27 -9.56 0.64
CA GLU A 163 15.92 -10.48 1.57
C GLU A 163 15.48 -10.21 3.02
N LYS A 164 15.49 -8.94 3.43
CA LYS A 164 15.05 -8.55 4.78
C LYS A 164 13.59 -8.89 5.02
N MET A 165 12.70 -8.61 4.06
CA MET A 165 11.27 -8.91 4.15
C MET A 165 11.01 -10.42 4.25
N VAL A 166 11.67 -11.22 3.42
CA VAL A 166 11.58 -12.70 3.47
C VAL A 166 12.08 -13.24 4.81
N LYS A 167 13.23 -12.75 5.31
CA LYS A 167 13.79 -13.14 6.60
C LYS A 167 12.86 -12.83 7.76
N MET A 168 12.14 -11.74 7.72
CA MET A 168 11.20 -11.32 8.76
C MET A 168 9.78 -11.87 8.57
N ASP A 169 9.50 -12.54 7.44
CA ASP A 169 8.19 -13.01 7.01
C ASP A 169 7.13 -11.89 7.05
N ILE A 170 7.43 -10.79 6.38
CA ILE A 170 6.52 -9.63 6.28
C ILE A 170 6.18 -9.32 4.83
N PRO A 171 4.93 -8.97 4.53
CA PRO A 171 4.52 -8.51 3.20
C PRO A 171 4.85 -7.03 3.00
N GLY A 172 4.98 -6.65 1.70
CA GLY A 172 5.06 -5.26 1.26
C GLY A 172 3.80 -4.86 0.50
N LEU A 173 3.15 -3.78 0.93
CA LEU A 173 2.11 -3.09 0.16
C LEU A 173 2.81 -2.10 -0.77
N VAL A 174 2.81 -2.38 -2.07
CA VAL A 174 3.40 -1.51 -3.10
C VAL A 174 2.39 -0.45 -3.47
N HIS A 175 2.73 0.81 -3.21
CA HIS A 175 1.84 1.93 -3.42
C HIS A 175 2.63 3.13 -3.95
N GLY A 176 2.21 3.68 -5.10
CA GLY A 176 2.78 4.92 -5.63
C GLY A 176 2.65 6.06 -4.63
N ALA A 177 3.55 7.03 -4.72
CA ALA A 177 3.56 8.19 -3.82
C ALA A 177 3.33 9.50 -4.60
N SER A 178 3.96 10.60 -4.18
CA SER A 178 3.87 11.89 -4.86
C SER A 178 4.54 11.87 -6.24
N CYS A 179 4.18 12.80 -7.10
CA CYS A 179 4.78 12.99 -8.42
C CYS A 179 5.21 14.44 -8.62
N LYS A 180 6.45 14.63 -9.06
CA LYS A 180 7.02 15.92 -9.44
C LYS A 180 7.03 16.15 -10.95
N ASN A 181 6.71 15.12 -11.74
CA ASN A 181 6.61 15.26 -13.19
C ASN A 181 5.38 16.11 -13.55
N PRO A 182 5.54 17.31 -14.18
CA PRO A 182 4.41 18.20 -14.47
C PRO A 182 3.43 17.66 -15.52
N ARG A 183 3.79 16.59 -16.21
CA ARG A 183 2.93 15.94 -17.22
C ARG A 183 1.93 14.95 -16.60
N GLU A 184 2.07 14.64 -15.32
CA GLU A 184 1.35 13.57 -14.66
C GLU A 184 0.73 14.08 -13.35
N SER A 185 -0.55 13.78 -13.13
CA SER A 185 -1.15 14.02 -11.82
C SER A 185 -0.66 12.96 -10.83
N PHE A 186 -0.67 13.27 -9.53
CA PHE A 186 -0.25 12.27 -8.53
C PHE A 186 -1.13 11.00 -8.54
N HIS A 187 -2.43 11.12 -8.81
CA HIS A 187 -3.31 9.95 -8.99
C HIS A 187 -2.96 9.13 -10.24
N GLY A 188 -2.60 9.79 -11.34
CA GLY A 188 -2.13 9.11 -12.55
C GLY A 188 -0.80 8.40 -12.29
N HIS A 189 0.08 9.04 -11.54
CA HIS A 189 1.37 8.50 -11.16
C HIS A 189 1.26 7.20 -10.34
N PHE A 190 0.32 7.11 -9.40
CA PHE A 190 0.09 5.86 -8.65
C PHE A 190 -0.13 4.69 -9.60
N ILE A 191 -1.05 4.83 -10.54
CA ILE A 191 -1.39 3.79 -11.50
C ILE A 191 -0.22 3.47 -12.45
N THR A 192 0.52 4.50 -12.88
CA THR A 192 1.70 4.34 -13.73
C THR A 192 2.79 3.55 -13.02
N GLU A 193 3.17 3.97 -11.82
CA GLU A 193 4.27 3.34 -11.07
C GLU A 193 3.94 1.90 -10.63
N GLU A 194 2.72 1.62 -10.24
CA GLU A 194 2.29 0.27 -9.93
C GLU A 194 2.30 -0.64 -11.17
N SER A 195 1.97 -0.09 -12.34
CA SER A 195 2.10 -0.83 -13.59
C SER A 195 3.57 -1.12 -13.95
N ILE A 196 4.47 -0.14 -13.78
CA ILE A 196 5.91 -0.31 -13.98
C ILE A 196 6.45 -1.36 -13.00
N ALA A 197 6.07 -1.28 -11.73
CA ALA A 197 6.47 -2.23 -10.69
C ALA A 197 6.11 -3.67 -11.09
N ILE A 198 4.86 -3.93 -11.48
CA ILE A 198 4.41 -5.26 -11.92
C ILE A 198 5.24 -5.75 -13.10
N LEU A 199 5.33 -4.93 -14.17
CA LEU A 199 5.99 -5.37 -15.39
C LEU A 199 7.47 -5.67 -15.15
N SER A 200 8.15 -4.84 -14.37
CA SER A 200 9.56 -5.08 -14.03
C SER A 200 9.74 -6.33 -13.15
N LEU A 201 8.85 -6.58 -12.20
CA LEU A 201 8.90 -7.76 -11.33
C LEU A 201 8.65 -9.05 -12.11
N VAL A 202 7.61 -9.10 -12.96
CA VAL A 202 7.31 -10.30 -13.76
C VAL A 202 8.36 -10.55 -14.84
N ASP A 203 9.11 -9.53 -15.25
CA ASP A 203 10.20 -9.65 -16.22
C ASP A 203 11.58 -9.91 -15.58
N SER A 204 11.67 -9.98 -14.25
CA SER A 204 12.89 -10.22 -13.49
C SER A 204 13.03 -11.66 -12.99
N ASN A 205 14.11 -11.93 -12.25
CA ASN A 205 14.30 -13.17 -11.51
C ASN A 205 13.88 -13.03 -10.02
N VAL A 206 13.29 -11.92 -9.61
CA VAL A 206 12.97 -11.64 -8.20
C VAL A 206 12.25 -12.80 -7.51
N PHE A 207 11.19 -13.33 -8.10
CA PHE A 207 10.44 -14.43 -7.46
C PHE A 207 11.11 -15.79 -7.56
N LYS A 208 12.07 -15.96 -8.48
CA LYS A 208 12.94 -17.13 -8.50
C LYS A 208 13.97 -17.07 -7.37
N ASP A 209 14.54 -15.88 -7.14
CA ASP A 209 15.56 -15.65 -6.12
C ASP A 209 14.93 -15.53 -4.73
N PHE A 210 13.72 -14.98 -4.64
CA PHE A 210 12.95 -14.79 -3.41
C PHE A 210 11.55 -15.44 -3.47
N PRO A 211 11.43 -16.78 -3.52
CA PRO A 211 10.15 -17.47 -3.74
C PRO A 211 9.13 -17.30 -2.61
N LYS A 212 9.58 -16.80 -1.45
CA LYS A 212 8.72 -16.49 -0.28
C LYS A 212 8.35 -15.02 -0.16
N LEU A 213 8.79 -14.17 -1.10
CA LEU A 213 8.49 -12.75 -1.09
C LEU A 213 6.99 -12.53 -1.33
N LYS A 214 6.39 -11.69 -0.50
CA LYS A 214 4.97 -11.34 -0.56
C LYS A 214 4.83 -9.87 -0.90
N LEU A 215 4.47 -9.55 -2.13
CA LEU A 215 4.18 -8.18 -2.58
C LEU A 215 2.72 -8.07 -2.95
N ILE A 216 2.06 -7.05 -2.43
CA ILE A 216 0.67 -6.70 -2.71
C ILE A 216 0.70 -5.40 -3.51
N ILE A 217 0.13 -5.40 -4.69
CA ILE A 217 0.06 -4.21 -5.54
C ILE A 217 -1.25 -3.49 -5.29
N SER A 218 -1.17 -2.21 -5.01
CA SER A 218 -2.33 -1.35 -4.78
C SER A 218 -3.17 -1.14 -6.05
N HIS A 219 -4.38 -0.61 -5.89
CA HIS A 219 -5.30 -0.23 -6.96
C HIS A 219 -5.51 -1.31 -8.02
N GLY A 220 -5.62 -2.59 -7.55
CA GLY A 220 -5.87 -3.72 -8.44
C GLY A 220 -4.78 -3.98 -9.47
N GLY A 221 -3.56 -3.49 -9.23
CA GLY A 221 -2.43 -3.69 -10.15
C GLY A 221 -2.34 -2.64 -11.27
N GLY A 222 -2.81 -1.43 -11.02
CA GLY A 222 -2.69 -0.33 -11.97
C GLY A 222 -3.39 -0.62 -13.31
N SER A 223 -2.70 -0.44 -14.42
CA SER A 223 -3.24 -0.69 -15.77
C SER A 223 -3.02 -2.12 -16.28
N VAL A 224 -2.26 -2.96 -15.57
CA VAL A 224 -1.79 -4.26 -16.08
C VAL A 224 -2.92 -5.25 -16.35
N PRO A 225 -3.92 -5.44 -15.49
CA PRO A 225 -5.04 -6.35 -15.80
C PRO A 225 -5.85 -5.93 -17.03
N TYR A 226 -6.00 -4.63 -17.25
CA TYR A 226 -6.72 -4.10 -18.41
C TYR A 226 -5.97 -4.35 -19.73
N GLN A 227 -4.63 -4.27 -19.73
CA GLN A 227 -3.77 -4.47 -20.89
C GLN A 227 -3.14 -5.88 -20.99
N VAL A 228 -3.65 -6.84 -20.24
CA VAL A 228 -3.06 -8.19 -20.11
C VAL A 228 -2.80 -8.88 -21.46
N GLY A 229 -3.67 -8.68 -22.45
CA GLY A 229 -3.48 -9.24 -23.79
C GLY A 229 -2.20 -8.76 -24.46
N ARG A 230 -1.81 -7.50 -24.24
CA ARG A 230 -0.55 -6.96 -24.76
C ARG A 230 0.65 -7.60 -24.06
N TRP A 231 0.60 -7.76 -22.76
CA TRP A 231 1.71 -8.32 -21.98
C TRP A 231 1.91 -9.82 -22.24
N ARG A 232 0.83 -10.56 -22.46
CA ARG A 232 0.88 -12.00 -22.85
C ARG A 232 1.60 -12.23 -24.17
N SER A 233 1.61 -11.23 -25.07
CA SER A 233 2.30 -11.35 -26.37
C SER A 233 3.82 -11.13 -26.26
N GLN A 234 4.32 -10.66 -25.12
CA GLN A 234 5.74 -10.43 -24.88
C GLN A 234 6.35 -11.69 -24.27
N LEU A 235 7.28 -12.31 -25.01
CA LEU A 235 8.07 -13.46 -24.55
C LEU A 235 9.45 -12.96 -24.11
N ARG A 236 9.92 -13.43 -22.97
CA ARG A 236 11.26 -13.12 -22.45
C ARG A 236 12.37 -13.74 -23.30
N GLY A 237 12.11 -14.85 -23.94
CA GLY A 237 13.05 -15.55 -24.80
C GLY A 237 12.61 -16.97 -25.11
N PRO A 238 13.32 -17.66 -26.03
CA PRO A 238 12.94 -19.00 -26.49
C PRO A 238 12.98 -20.09 -25.41
N ASN A 239 13.69 -19.84 -24.29
CA ASN A 239 13.82 -20.76 -23.17
C ASN A 239 12.92 -20.39 -21.98
N ASP A 240 12.04 -19.40 -22.11
CA ASP A 240 11.12 -19.01 -21.05
C ASP A 240 9.99 -20.03 -20.94
N THR A 241 10.00 -20.79 -19.85
CA THR A 241 9.02 -21.87 -19.58
C THR A 241 7.77 -21.36 -18.87
N GLU A 242 7.82 -20.15 -18.30
CA GLU A 242 6.70 -19.54 -17.60
C GLU A 242 6.04 -18.46 -18.46
N ASN A 243 4.73 -18.56 -18.62
CA ASN A 243 3.97 -17.51 -19.28
C ASN A 243 3.72 -16.32 -18.35
N PHE A 244 3.27 -15.20 -18.91
CA PHE A 244 2.98 -13.97 -18.18
C PHE A 244 2.01 -14.19 -17.01
N ASP A 245 0.94 -14.99 -17.20
CA ASP A 245 -0.06 -15.23 -16.17
C ASP A 245 0.49 -15.98 -14.96
N GLN A 246 1.37 -16.96 -15.20
CA GLN A 246 2.02 -17.69 -14.10
C GLN A 246 2.89 -16.77 -13.25
N ARG A 247 3.64 -15.87 -13.89
CA ARG A 247 4.47 -14.88 -13.19
C ARG A 247 3.62 -13.82 -12.47
N LEU A 248 2.55 -13.34 -13.12
CA LEU A 248 1.64 -12.38 -12.51
C LEU A 248 1.00 -12.94 -11.22
N LYS A 249 0.71 -14.24 -11.17
CA LYS A 249 0.15 -14.92 -10.00
C LYS A 249 1.14 -15.12 -8.84
N GLN A 250 2.37 -14.66 -8.96
CA GLN A 250 3.30 -14.56 -7.83
C GLN A 250 3.06 -13.30 -6.99
N LEU A 251 2.35 -12.33 -7.54
CA LEU A 251 1.91 -11.12 -6.86
C LEU A 251 0.53 -11.29 -6.22
N TYR A 252 0.24 -10.40 -5.28
CA TYR A 252 -1.09 -10.19 -4.73
C TYR A 252 -1.60 -8.80 -5.14
N PHE A 253 -2.91 -8.61 -5.08
CA PHE A 253 -3.57 -7.37 -5.52
C PHE A 253 -4.64 -6.97 -4.52
N ASP A 254 -4.82 -5.68 -4.28
CA ASP A 254 -5.97 -5.20 -3.53
C ASP A 254 -7.20 -5.00 -4.43
N THR A 255 -8.30 -4.58 -3.82
CA THR A 255 -9.58 -4.35 -4.52
C THR A 255 -9.99 -2.89 -4.58
N ALA A 256 -9.07 -1.93 -4.41
CA ALA A 256 -9.36 -0.49 -4.43
C ALA A 256 -9.67 0.03 -5.85
N LEU A 257 -10.73 -0.47 -6.49
CA LEU A 257 -11.11 -0.21 -7.88
C LEU A 257 -12.48 0.48 -8.07
N TYR A 258 -13.23 0.69 -7.01
CA TYR A 258 -14.47 1.47 -6.92
C TYR A 258 -15.60 1.13 -7.90
N ASN A 259 -15.47 0.13 -8.77
CA ASN A 259 -16.56 -0.34 -9.63
C ASN A 259 -16.52 -1.85 -9.88
N ILE A 260 -17.70 -2.41 -10.15
CA ILE A 260 -17.88 -3.86 -10.29
C ILE A 260 -17.20 -4.44 -11.54
N GLU A 261 -17.11 -3.69 -12.64
CA GLU A 261 -16.53 -4.22 -13.90
C GLU A 261 -15.02 -4.37 -13.80
N SER A 262 -14.33 -3.41 -13.16
CA SER A 262 -12.90 -3.53 -12.89
C SER A 262 -12.59 -4.67 -11.91
N LEU A 263 -13.41 -4.84 -10.88
CA LEU A 263 -13.29 -5.97 -9.94
C LEU A 263 -13.47 -7.31 -10.65
N LYS A 264 -14.48 -7.45 -11.52
CA LYS A 264 -14.68 -8.64 -12.34
C LYS A 264 -13.46 -8.96 -13.21
N LEU A 265 -12.86 -7.94 -13.84
CA LEU A 265 -11.67 -8.09 -14.65
C LEU A 265 -10.49 -8.56 -13.81
N LEU A 266 -10.22 -7.89 -12.68
CA LEU A 266 -9.16 -8.27 -11.76
C LEU A 266 -9.25 -9.74 -11.34
N PHE A 267 -10.41 -10.17 -10.85
CA PHE A 267 -10.59 -11.55 -10.37
C PHE A 267 -10.49 -12.59 -11.48
N ARG A 268 -10.86 -12.25 -12.73
CA ARG A 268 -10.68 -13.15 -13.88
C ARG A 268 -9.22 -13.30 -14.30
N ILE A 269 -8.42 -12.25 -14.17
CA ILE A 269 -7.02 -12.24 -14.60
C ILE A 269 -6.11 -12.80 -13.51
N CYS A 270 -6.24 -12.30 -12.29
CA CYS A 270 -5.34 -12.65 -11.19
C CYS A 270 -5.79 -13.86 -10.38
N GLY A 271 -7.10 -14.12 -10.34
CA GLY A 271 -7.73 -15.14 -9.50
C GLY A 271 -8.10 -14.60 -8.10
N PRO A 272 -9.24 -15.06 -7.55
CA PRO A 272 -9.67 -14.68 -6.21
C PRO A 272 -8.63 -14.97 -5.12
N GLU A 273 -7.84 -16.02 -5.30
CA GLU A 273 -6.78 -16.46 -4.39
C GLU A 273 -5.59 -15.51 -4.30
N ARG A 274 -5.50 -14.54 -5.21
CA ARG A 274 -4.46 -13.50 -5.24
C ARG A 274 -4.97 -12.12 -4.93
N CYS A 275 -6.26 -11.97 -4.62
CA CYS A 275 -6.88 -10.69 -4.33
C CYS A 275 -7.21 -10.57 -2.85
N LEU A 276 -6.84 -9.45 -2.25
CA LEU A 276 -7.13 -9.09 -0.86
C LEU A 276 -8.09 -7.91 -0.85
N PHE A 277 -9.08 -7.96 0.03
CA PHE A 277 -9.99 -6.83 0.20
C PHE A 277 -9.22 -5.59 0.66
N GLY A 278 -9.34 -4.51 -0.08
CA GLY A 278 -8.73 -3.21 0.18
C GLY A 278 -9.57 -2.10 -0.42
N THR A 279 -9.78 -1.01 0.32
CA THR A 279 -10.66 0.10 -0.08
C THR A 279 -9.93 1.41 -0.32
N GLU A 280 -8.69 1.55 0.13
CA GLU A 280 -7.94 2.82 0.18
C GLU A 280 -8.62 3.87 1.08
N ARG A 281 -9.35 3.45 2.09
CA ARG A 281 -10.07 4.37 2.97
C ARG A 281 -9.18 4.92 4.09
N PRO A 282 -9.25 6.22 4.39
CA PRO A 282 -9.83 7.26 3.56
C PRO A 282 -8.88 7.65 2.43
N GLY A 283 -9.39 7.69 1.22
CA GLY A 283 -8.62 7.95 0.01
C GLY A 283 -9.42 8.64 -1.09
N ALA A 284 -9.01 8.42 -2.33
CA ALA A 284 -9.64 9.04 -3.50
C ALA A 284 -11.13 8.68 -3.63
N GLY A 285 -11.50 7.46 -3.24
CA GLY A 285 -12.87 6.93 -3.26
C GLY A 285 -13.74 7.33 -2.08
N SER A 286 -13.19 7.98 -1.04
CA SER A 286 -13.94 8.35 0.18
C SER A 286 -14.81 9.59 -0.06
N LYS A 287 -15.70 9.49 -1.01
CA LYS A 287 -16.71 10.49 -1.42
C LYS A 287 -18.02 9.77 -1.71
N THR A 288 -19.13 10.45 -1.42
CA THR A 288 -20.47 9.95 -1.77
C THR A 288 -20.69 10.08 -3.28
N ASP A 289 -21.06 8.97 -3.94
CA ASP A 289 -21.56 9.00 -5.32
C ASP A 289 -22.96 9.65 -5.34
N PRO A 290 -23.13 10.82 -5.98
CA PRO A 290 -24.40 11.53 -5.99
C PRO A 290 -25.54 10.76 -6.68
N ARG A 291 -25.21 9.72 -7.47
CA ARG A 291 -26.20 8.89 -8.17
C ARG A 291 -26.79 7.81 -7.27
N THR A 292 -26.02 7.33 -6.31
CA THR A 292 -26.39 6.18 -5.48
C THR A 292 -26.53 6.51 -4.00
N GLY A 293 -26.00 7.65 -3.55
CA GLY A 293 -25.90 8.03 -2.14
C GLY A 293 -24.91 7.19 -1.32
N LYS A 294 -24.13 6.31 -1.98
CA LYS A 294 -23.13 5.44 -1.32
C LYS A 294 -21.71 5.97 -1.53
N TRP A 295 -20.80 5.58 -0.66
CA TRP A 295 -19.40 5.86 -0.83
C TRP A 295 -18.84 5.10 -2.04
N TYR A 296 -17.98 5.73 -2.86
CA TYR A 296 -17.32 5.03 -3.97
C TYR A 296 -16.45 3.89 -3.48
N ASP A 297 -15.78 4.07 -2.33
CA ASP A 297 -14.89 3.08 -1.72
C ASP A 297 -15.61 2.00 -0.89
N ASP A 298 -16.96 2.01 -0.86
CA ASP A 298 -17.75 0.88 -0.36
C ASP A 298 -17.81 -0.23 -1.44
N VAL A 299 -16.68 -0.92 -1.63
CA VAL A 299 -16.52 -1.92 -2.69
C VAL A 299 -17.04 -3.31 -2.30
N LYS A 300 -17.27 -3.59 -1.01
CA LYS A 300 -17.75 -4.87 -0.53
C LYS A 300 -19.06 -5.32 -1.22
N PRO A 301 -20.12 -4.49 -1.32
CA PRO A 301 -21.34 -4.87 -2.01
C PRO A 301 -21.14 -5.17 -3.51
N ASN A 302 -20.13 -4.54 -4.14
CA ASN A 302 -19.80 -4.82 -5.53
C ASN A 302 -19.20 -6.22 -5.69
N ILE A 303 -18.31 -6.63 -4.79
CA ILE A 303 -17.73 -7.99 -4.77
C ILE A 303 -18.82 -9.03 -4.50
N GLU A 304 -19.70 -8.77 -3.52
CA GLU A 304 -20.80 -9.67 -3.15
C GLU A 304 -21.77 -9.94 -4.32
N LYS A 305 -21.98 -8.96 -5.19
CA LYS A 305 -22.87 -9.04 -6.35
C LYS A 305 -22.29 -9.76 -7.56
N ILE A 306 -21.00 -10.14 -7.55
CA ILE A 306 -20.40 -10.87 -8.68
C ILE A 306 -20.91 -12.30 -8.69
N PRO A 307 -21.70 -12.71 -9.71
CA PRO A 307 -22.49 -13.94 -9.62
C PRO A 307 -21.69 -15.23 -9.74
N TRP A 308 -20.50 -15.16 -10.32
CA TRP A 308 -19.62 -16.32 -10.53
C TRP A 308 -18.59 -16.52 -9.42
N LEU A 309 -18.45 -15.58 -8.48
CA LEU A 309 -17.64 -15.79 -7.28
C LEU A 309 -18.40 -16.69 -6.31
N THR A 310 -17.79 -17.81 -5.98
CA THR A 310 -18.31 -18.74 -4.97
C THR A 310 -18.22 -18.14 -3.56
N ALA A 311 -18.88 -18.76 -2.59
CA ALA A 311 -18.74 -18.36 -1.19
C ALA A 311 -17.28 -18.49 -0.69
N ASP A 312 -16.57 -19.52 -1.17
CA ASP A 312 -15.15 -19.75 -0.86
C ASP A 312 -14.27 -18.64 -1.47
N ASP A 313 -14.51 -18.24 -2.72
CA ASP A 313 -13.78 -17.13 -3.35
C ASP A 313 -13.97 -15.83 -2.55
N LYS A 314 -15.20 -15.54 -2.13
CA LYS A 314 -15.50 -14.35 -1.30
C LYS A 314 -14.83 -14.42 0.06
N ALA A 315 -14.82 -15.61 0.70
CA ALA A 315 -14.11 -15.81 1.96
C ALA A 315 -12.60 -15.61 1.82
N LYS A 316 -11.99 -16.06 0.70
CA LYS A 316 -10.59 -15.80 0.39
C LYS A 316 -10.33 -14.31 0.28
N ILE A 317 -11.10 -13.59 -0.54
CA ILE A 317 -10.91 -12.14 -0.78
C ILE A 317 -11.07 -11.35 0.51
N PHE A 318 -12.11 -11.61 1.31
CA PHE A 318 -12.44 -10.80 2.48
C PHE A 318 -11.61 -11.12 3.72
N ASP A 319 -11.07 -12.32 3.86
CA ASP A 319 -10.44 -12.78 5.12
C ASP A 319 -9.18 -13.64 4.91
N GLN A 320 -9.31 -14.79 4.22
CA GLN A 320 -8.31 -15.85 4.26
C GLN A 320 -6.99 -15.44 3.62
N ASN A 321 -7.02 -14.74 2.50
CA ASN A 321 -5.81 -14.27 1.82
C ASN A 321 -5.04 -13.26 2.68
N ALA A 322 -5.75 -12.35 3.37
CA ALA A 322 -5.12 -11.41 4.28
C ALA A 322 -4.39 -12.15 5.42
N ARG A 323 -5.01 -13.15 6.03
CA ARG A 323 -4.37 -13.97 7.08
C ARG A 323 -3.16 -14.75 6.57
N GLN A 324 -3.25 -15.29 5.36
CA GLN A 324 -2.15 -16.03 4.75
C GLN A 324 -0.95 -15.11 4.43
N VAL A 325 -1.22 -13.93 3.91
CA VAL A 325 -0.18 -12.99 3.48
C VAL A 325 0.45 -12.30 4.70
N PHE A 326 -0.38 -11.80 5.62
CA PHE A 326 0.06 -11.11 6.83
C PHE A 326 0.19 -12.12 8.00
N SER A 327 1.20 -12.98 7.96
CA SER A 327 1.45 -14.04 8.95
C SER A 327 1.55 -13.54 10.40
N ARG A 328 1.90 -12.26 10.58
CA ARG A 328 1.96 -11.59 11.89
C ARG A 328 0.61 -11.08 12.38
N PHE A 329 -0.42 -11.08 11.56
CA PHE A 329 -1.77 -10.76 11.99
C PHE A 329 -2.34 -11.93 12.81
N LYS A 330 -2.27 -11.78 14.12
CA LYS A 330 -2.91 -12.68 15.08
C LYS A 330 -4.12 -11.96 15.69
N GLN A 331 -5.21 -12.67 15.76
CA GLN A 331 -6.45 -12.23 16.38
C GLN A 331 -6.55 -12.74 17.80
#